data_16c87c27451b413d37879f4546b0467f
#
_entry.id   16c87c27451b413d37879f4546b0467f
#
_cell.length_a   1.000
_cell.length_b   1.000
_cell.length_c   1.000
_cell.angle_alpha   90.00
_cell.angle_beta   90.00
_cell.angle_gamma   90.00
#
_symmetry.space_group_name_H-M   'P 1'
#
loop_
_entity.id
_entity.type
_entity.pdbx_description
1 polymer ?
#
loop_
_entity_poly.entity_id
_entity_poly.type
_entity_poly.pdbx_seq_one_letter_code
_entity_poly.pdbx_strand_id
1 'polypeptide(L)'
;MWEQSQVLFVTVNVPGGSNNDADPWFSDSPPAETPAQTTARTAEKTRRTAADLRWLDAAFEQAQQDHPQGIVIMLQADMWDPEKGSAHVANYRPFIDSIAAHTVAFGKPVLLFNGDSHVYRSDNPLKAGAACQIESGASTVACSNDAAATQLPNYVPSDTYPNVSNFHRVVVHGSTLPMEWLRLTITPGANASAGSTAFGPFTWQRVQPSLP
;
A
#
# COMPACT_ATOMS: atom_id res chain seq x y z
N MET A 1 -11.08 2.11 -12.35
CA MET A 1 -11.82 1.41 -11.29
C MET A 1 -12.89 0.52 -11.88
N TRP A 2 -13.34 -0.49 -11.14
CA TRP A 2 -14.45 -1.39 -11.48
C TRP A 2 -15.03 -2.00 -10.20
N GLU A 3 -16.23 -2.58 -10.30
CA GLU A 3 -16.84 -3.29 -9.19
C GLU A 3 -16.91 -4.80 -9.47
N GLN A 4 -16.61 -5.61 -8.46
CA GLN A 4 -16.72 -7.05 -8.48
C GLN A 4 -17.12 -7.58 -7.09
N SER A 5 -18.11 -8.46 -7.02
CA SER A 5 -18.55 -9.08 -5.75
C SER A 5 -18.89 -8.07 -4.66
N GLN A 6 -19.54 -6.96 -5.02
CA GLN A 6 -19.88 -5.84 -4.14
C GLN A 6 -18.66 -5.13 -3.52
N VAL A 7 -17.53 -5.16 -4.18
CA VAL A 7 -16.29 -4.48 -3.79
C VAL A 7 -15.85 -3.58 -4.93
N LEU A 8 -15.53 -2.33 -4.64
CA LEU A 8 -14.94 -1.41 -5.59
C LEU A 8 -13.42 -1.61 -5.64
N PHE A 9 -12.90 -1.78 -6.83
CA PHE A 9 -11.46 -1.87 -7.10
C PHE A 9 -10.97 -0.60 -7.78
N VAL A 10 -9.86 -0.06 -7.30
CA VAL A 10 -9.20 1.10 -7.88
C VAL A 10 -7.69 0.88 -7.99
N THR A 11 -7.12 1.16 -9.15
CA THR A 11 -5.67 1.21 -9.36
C THR A 11 -5.20 2.66 -9.40
N VAL A 12 -4.07 2.94 -8.76
CA VAL A 12 -3.48 4.28 -8.68
C VAL A 12 -2.02 4.22 -9.11
N ASN A 13 -1.57 5.18 -9.91
CA ASN A 13 -0.21 5.20 -10.46
C ASN A 13 0.77 5.87 -9.48
N VAL A 14 1.02 5.22 -8.35
CA VAL A 14 1.99 5.68 -7.35
C VAL A 14 3.22 4.77 -7.42
N PRO A 15 4.33 5.21 -8.04
CA PRO A 15 5.55 4.43 -8.15
C PRO A 15 6.40 4.47 -6.88
N GLY A 16 7.30 3.48 -6.74
CA GLY A 16 8.37 3.48 -5.77
C GLY A 16 9.37 4.63 -5.96
N GLY A 17 10.59 4.46 -5.40
CA GLY A 17 11.62 5.49 -5.52
C GLY A 17 11.23 6.82 -4.90
N SER A 18 10.50 6.79 -3.75
CA SER A 18 9.96 7.99 -3.12
C SER A 18 9.09 8.83 -4.05
N ASN A 19 8.17 8.16 -4.77
CA ASN A 19 7.28 8.75 -5.77
C ASN A 19 8.05 9.38 -6.95
N ASN A 20 9.11 8.72 -7.41
CA ASN A 20 10.06 9.21 -8.41
C ASN A 20 10.80 10.50 -8.02
N ASP A 21 11.01 10.74 -6.73
CA ASP A 21 11.76 11.90 -6.27
C ASP A 21 13.22 11.57 -5.94
N ALA A 22 13.45 10.36 -5.43
CA ALA A 22 14.80 9.89 -5.11
C ALA A 22 15.49 9.19 -6.28
N ASP A 23 14.73 8.68 -7.26
CA ASP A 23 15.24 7.97 -8.43
C ASP A 23 15.17 8.85 -9.67
N PRO A 24 16.25 9.53 -10.04
CA PRO A 24 16.34 10.28 -11.28
C PRO A 24 16.10 9.35 -12.50
N TRP A 25 15.42 9.84 -13.53
CA TRP A 25 15.05 9.03 -14.70
C TRP A 25 16.22 8.38 -15.47
N PHE A 26 17.45 8.84 -15.21
CA PHE A 26 18.64 8.46 -15.97
C PHE A 26 19.82 8.07 -15.08
N SER A 27 19.63 7.70 -13.81
CA SER A 27 20.66 7.89 -12.82
C SER A 27 21.37 6.67 -12.27
N ASP A 28 21.08 5.49 -12.73
CA ASP A 28 21.85 4.32 -12.24
C ASP A 28 23.27 4.27 -12.82
N SER A 29 23.60 5.23 -13.70
CA SER A 29 24.94 5.36 -14.28
C SER A 29 25.21 6.81 -14.72
N PRO A 30 26.45 7.31 -14.60
CA PRO A 30 26.83 8.62 -15.16
C PRO A 30 26.50 8.74 -16.66
N PRO A 31 26.10 9.93 -17.13
CA PRO A 31 26.08 11.21 -16.41
C PRO A 31 24.85 11.38 -15.51
N ALA A 32 25.06 12.09 -14.39
CA ALA A 32 23.98 12.49 -13.51
C ALA A 32 22.89 13.26 -14.26
N GLU A 33 21.67 13.22 -13.72
CA GLU A 33 20.51 13.95 -14.27
C GLU A 33 20.84 15.45 -14.44
N THR A 34 20.56 15.99 -15.60
CA THR A 34 20.72 17.42 -15.86
C THR A 34 19.65 18.25 -15.13
N PRO A 35 19.86 19.54 -14.86
CA PRO A 35 18.85 20.41 -14.26
C PRO A 35 17.53 20.45 -15.03
N ALA A 36 17.57 20.35 -16.35
CA ALA A 36 16.37 20.30 -17.19
C ALA A 36 15.60 18.99 -17.00
N GLN A 37 16.29 17.85 -16.86
CA GLN A 37 15.71 16.55 -16.57
C GLN A 37 15.09 16.51 -15.18
N THR A 38 15.78 17.03 -14.15
CA THR A 38 15.24 17.20 -12.79
C THR A 38 13.96 18.03 -12.82
N THR A 39 13.95 19.15 -13.54
CA THR A 39 12.77 20.01 -13.68
C THR A 39 11.60 19.25 -14.32
N ALA A 40 11.86 18.52 -15.39
CA ALA A 40 10.84 17.73 -16.09
C ALA A 40 10.26 16.62 -15.19
N ARG A 41 11.12 15.89 -14.46
CA ARG A 41 10.74 14.84 -13.51
C ARG A 41 9.88 15.40 -12.37
N THR A 42 10.30 16.49 -11.77
CA THR A 42 9.53 17.14 -10.68
C THR A 42 8.17 17.63 -11.16
N ALA A 43 8.10 18.19 -12.37
CA ALA A 43 6.84 18.62 -12.97
C ALA A 43 5.92 17.43 -13.29
N GLU A 44 6.46 16.30 -13.74
CA GLU A 44 5.71 15.05 -13.93
C GLU A 44 5.15 14.56 -12.61
N LYS A 45 5.99 14.38 -11.58
CA LYS A 45 5.60 13.97 -10.23
C LYS A 45 4.43 14.81 -9.71
N THR A 46 4.51 16.13 -9.84
CA THR A 46 3.47 17.06 -9.39
C THR A 46 2.15 16.83 -10.12
N ARG A 47 2.19 16.71 -11.46
CA ARG A 47 0.98 16.48 -12.26
C ARG A 47 0.35 15.13 -11.99
N ARG A 48 1.17 14.07 -11.93
CA ARG A 48 0.72 12.70 -11.64
C ARG A 48 0.09 12.62 -10.25
N THR A 49 0.78 13.11 -9.22
CA THR A 49 0.24 13.14 -7.85
C THR A 49 -1.13 13.82 -7.80
N ALA A 50 -1.27 14.99 -8.45
CA ALA A 50 -2.55 15.69 -8.48
C ALA A 50 -3.64 14.93 -9.25
N ALA A 51 -3.29 14.19 -10.30
CA ALA A 51 -4.22 13.35 -11.04
C ALA A 51 -4.66 12.13 -10.24
N ASP A 52 -3.71 11.47 -9.58
CA ASP A 52 -3.98 10.29 -8.76
C ASP A 52 -4.83 10.61 -7.54
N LEU A 53 -4.60 11.75 -6.88
CA LEU A 53 -5.45 12.20 -5.78
C LEU A 53 -6.90 12.44 -6.24
N ARG A 54 -7.11 13.15 -7.36
CA ARG A 54 -8.46 13.31 -7.93
C ARG A 54 -9.11 11.98 -8.31
N TRP A 55 -8.31 11.00 -8.74
CA TRP A 55 -8.82 9.66 -9.07
C TRP A 55 -9.23 8.89 -7.81
N LEU A 56 -8.48 9.01 -6.71
CA LEU A 56 -8.86 8.48 -5.40
C LEU A 56 -10.13 9.14 -4.89
N ASP A 57 -10.24 10.48 -4.95
CA ASP A 57 -11.44 11.22 -4.57
C ASP A 57 -12.67 10.67 -5.33
N ALA A 58 -12.57 10.55 -6.66
CA ALA A 58 -13.65 10.03 -7.50
C ALA A 58 -14.01 8.56 -7.15
N ALA A 59 -13.02 7.73 -6.79
CA ALA A 59 -13.29 6.35 -6.40
C ALA A 59 -14.05 6.26 -5.07
N PHE A 60 -13.72 7.07 -4.10
CA PHE A 60 -14.45 7.10 -2.83
C PHE A 60 -15.82 7.77 -2.95
N GLU A 61 -15.97 8.78 -3.80
CA GLU A 61 -17.27 9.36 -4.15
C GLU A 61 -18.19 8.30 -4.80
N GLN A 62 -17.65 7.51 -5.74
CA GLN A 62 -18.38 6.40 -6.36
C GLN A 62 -18.79 5.36 -5.30
N ALA A 63 -17.87 5.00 -4.39
CA ALA A 63 -18.16 4.05 -3.32
C ALA A 63 -19.24 4.56 -2.35
N GLN A 64 -19.35 5.87 -2.14
CA GLN A 64 -20.44 6.46 -1.35
C GLN A 64 -21.79 6.37 -2.07
N GLN A 65 -21.82 6.39 -3.40
CA GLN A 65 -23.03 6.25 -4.19
C GLN A 65 -23.49 4.80 -4.32
N ASP A 66 -22.57 3.90 -4.60
CA ASP A 66 -22.87 2.48 -4.89
C ASP A 66 -22.96 1.61 -3.63
N HIS A 67 -22.46 2.12 -2.50
CA HIS A 67 -22.46 1.43 -1.20
C HIS A 67 -21.81 0.03 -1.19
N PRO A 68 -20.65 -0.20 -1.84
CA PRO A 68 -19.99 -1.49 -1.81
C PRO A 68 -19.68 -1.90 -0.36
N GLN A 69 -19.36 -3.19 -0.16
CA GLN A 69 -19.01 -3.72 1.16
C GLN A 69 -17.57 -3.40 1.56
N GLY A 70 -16.74 -2.99 0.61
CA GLY A 70 -15.36 -2.60 0.83
C GLY A 70 -14.74 -2.01 -0.43
N ILE A 71 -13.54 -1.49 -0.28
CA ILE A 71 -12.72 -0.97 -1.38
C ILE A 71 -11.39 -1.71 -1.38
N VAL A 72 -10.89 -2.06 -2.57
CA VAL A 72 -9.52 -2.53 -2.79
C VAL A 72 -8.77 -1.47 -3.58
N ILE A 73 -7.71 -0.92 -2.98
CA ILE A 73 -6.78 0.00 -3.63
C ILE A 73 -5.54 -0.80 -4.04
N MET A 74 -5.06 -0.60 -5.26
CA MET A 74 -3.84 -1.23 -5.76
C MET A 74 -2.90 -0.17 -6.31
N LEU A 75 -1.65 -0.18 -5.87
CA LEU A 75 -0.58 0.69 -6.36
C LEU A 75 0.78 -0.03 -6.24
N GLN A 76 1.85 0.55 -6.78
CA GLN A 76 3.14 -0.10 -6.79
C GLN A 76 3.93 0.20 -5.50
N ALA A 77 3.97 1.44 -5.04
CA ALA A 77 4.87 1.91 -3.99
C ALA A 77 4.60 1.28 -2.61
N ASP A 78 5.62 0.85 -1.91
CA ASP A 78 5.56 0.68 -0.46
C ASP A 78 5.79 2.04 0.22
N MET A 79 4.71 2.78 0.43
CA MET A 79 4.74 4.12 1.01
C MET A 79 5.27 4.14 2.46
N TRP A 80 5.23 3.00 3.14
CA TRP A 80 5.72 2.80 4.50
C TRP A 80 6.85 1.76 4.54
N ASP A 81 7.68 1.73 3.50
CA ASP A 81 8.83 0.83 3.45
C ASP A 81 9.75 1.08 4.64
N PRO A 82 9.90 0.08 5.50
CA PRO A 82 10.68 0.22 6.71
C PRO A 82 12.18 0.43 6.46
N GLU A 83 12.70 0.00 5.35
CA GLU A 83 14.12 0.19 5.01
C GLU A 83 14.44 1.61 4.56
N LYS A 84 13.41 2.42 4.30
CA LYS A 84 13.55 3.81 3.86
C LYS A 84 13.35 4.78 5.04
N GLY A 85 13.89 5.94 4.97
CA GLY A 85 13.78 6.94 6.03
C GLY A 85 12.48 7.76 5.98
N SER A 86 12.33 8.69 6.92
CA SER A 86 11.16 9.58 7.04
C SER A 86 10.92 10.45 5.79
N ALA A 87 11.96 10.79 5.03
CA ALA A 87 11.85 11.53 3.78
C ALA A 87 11.08 10.73 2.71
N HIS A 88 11.21 9.40 2.69
CA HIS A 88 10.45 8.52 1.82
C HIS A 88 8.95 8.63 2.12
N VAL A 89 8.56 8.46 3.38
CA VAL A 89 7.17 8.59 3.81
C VAL A 89 6.61 9.99 3.50
N ALA A 90 7.42 11.04 3.70
CA ALA A 90 7.01 12.42 3.43
C ALA A 90 6.61 12.65 1.97
N ASN A 91 7.27 12.00 1.01
CA ASN A 91 6.92 12.08 -0.40
C ASN A 91 5.57 11.42 -0.76
N TYR A 92 5.09 10.51 0.08
CA TYR A 92 3.78 9.87 -0.06
C TYR A 92 2.70 10.46 0.84
N ARG A 93 3.03 11.43 1.69
CA ARG A 93 2.10 12.02 2.65
C ARG A 93 0.76 12.44 2.03
N PRO A 94 0.71 13.09 0.84
CA PRO A 94 -0.58 13.44 0.22
C PRO A 94 -1.48 12.24 -0.05
N PHE A 95 -0.92 11.09 -0.46
CA PHE A 95 -1.67 9.85 -0.70
C PHE A 95 -2.10 9.21 0.62
N ILE A 96 -1.19 9.14 1.59
CA ILE A 96 -1.45 8.58 2.92
C ILE A 96 -2.60 9.32 3.59
N ASP A 97 -2.56 10.65 3.60
CA ASP A 97 -3.57 11.49 4.24
C ASP A 97 -4.92 11.39 3.50
N SER A 98 -4.91 11.37 2.16
CA SER A 98 -6.12 11.18 1.35
C SER A 98 -6.76 9.82 1.63
N ILE A 99 -6.00 8.72 1.54
CA ILE A 99 -6.49 7.36 1.82
C ILE A 99 -7.03 7.28 3.26
N ALA A 100 -6.34 7.82 4.24
CA ALA A 100 -6.77 7.79 5.64
C ALA A 100 -8.09 8.56 5.84
N ALA A 101 -8.19 9.78 5.33
CA ALA A 101 -9.39 10.61 5.44
C ALA A 101 -10.60 9.95 4.78
N HIS A 102 -10.45 9.49 3.55
CA HIS A 102 -11.52 8.82 2.82
C HIS A 102 -11.92 7.50 3.46
N THR A 103 -10.97 6.71 3.98
CA THR A 103 -11.26 5.47 4.70
C THR A 103 -12.12 5.71 5.92
N VAL A 104 -11.80 6.73 6.71
CA VAL A 104 -12.62 7.14 7.87
C VAL A 104 -14.02 7.54 7.42
N ALA A 105 -14.14 8.37 6.40
CA ALA A 105 -15.43 8.84 5.89
C ALA A 105 -16.28 7.71 5.27
N PHE A 106 -15.65 6.74 4.61
CA PHE A 106 -16.33 5.59 4.02
C PHE A 106 -16.89 4.63 5.08
N GLY A 107 -16.22 4.47 6.20
CA GLY A 107 -16.68 3.71 7.36
C GLY A 107 -16.73 2.18 7.19
N LYS A 108 -16.36 1.65 6.01
CA LYS A 108 -16.30 0.21 5.72
C LYS A 108 -14.85 -0.20 5.38
N PRO A 109 -14.55 -1.52 5.27
CA PRO A 109 -13.20 -2.02 5.03
C PRO A 109 -12.56 -1.45 3.76
N VAL A 110 -11.34 -0.92 3.88
CA VAL A 110 -10.46 -0.52 2.78
C VAL A 110 -9.18 -1.33 2.85
N LEU A 111 -8.92 -2.11 1.81
CA LEU A 111 -7.74 -2.98 1.68
C LEU A 111 -6.80 -2.41 0.63
N LEU A 112 -5.56 -2.13 1.02
CA LEU A 112 -4.50 -1.69 0.12
C LEU A 112 -3.59 -2.87 -0.24
N PHE A 113 -3.40 -3.11 -1.54
CA PHE A 113 -2.31 -3.93 -2.06
C PHE A 113 -1.24 -3.06 -2.68
N ASN A 114 0.01 -3.31 -2.29
CA ASN A 114 1.17 -2.68 -2.88
C ASN A 114 2.34 -3.67 -3.01
N GLY A 115 3.39 -3.28 -3.75
CA GLY A 115 4.62 -4.03 -3.93
C GLY A 115 5.83 -3.24 -3.43
N ASP A 116 6.86 -3.10 -4.29
CA ASP A 116 8.07 -2.29 -4.16
C ASP A 116 9.14 -2.87 -3.23
N SER A 117 8.85 -3.09 -1.97
CA SER A 117 9.81 -3.64 -0.99
C SER A 117 10.12 -5.12 -1.18
N HIS A 118 9.40 -5.82 -2.06
CA HIS A 118 9.58 -7.24 -2.41
C HIS A 118 9.41 -8.24 -1.25
N VAL A 119 8.94 -7.79 -0.11
CA VAL A 119 8.75 -8.60 1.11
C VAL A 119 7.28 -8.61 1.47
N TYR A 120 6.67 -9.81 1.54
CA TYR A 120 5.27 -9.90 1.98
C TYR A 120 5.13 -9.35 3.40
N ARG A 121 4.17 -8.44 3.56
CA ARG A 121 3.77 -7.89 4.86
C ARG A 121 2.25 -7.72 4.91
N SER A 122 1.67 -7.94 6.08
CA SER A 122 0.24 -7.75 6.34
C SER A 122 0.10 -6.95 7.63
N ASP A 123 -0.41 -5.73 7.55
CA ASP A 123 -0.44 -4.79 8.66
C ASP A 123 -1.50 -3.68 8.50
N ASN A 124 -1.58 -2.80 9.49
CA ASN A 124 -2.31 -1.54 9.39
C ASN A 124 -1.39 -0.38 9.82
N PRO A 125 -0.70 0.28 8.88
CA PRO A 125 0.20 1.40 9.20
C PRO A 125 -0.52 2.69 9.64
N LEU A 126 -1.84 2.74 9.57
CA LEU A 126 -2.66 3.87 10.02
C LEU A 126 -3.25 3.65 11.42
N LYS A 127 -2.80 2.60 12.13
CA LYS A 127 -3.28 2.28 13.48
C LYS A 127 -2.13 1.88 14.39
N ALA A 128 -1.89 2.69 15.42
CA ALA A 128 -0.87 2.38 16.43
C ALA A 128 -1.15 1.03 17.12
N GLY A 129 -0.11 0.21 17.28
CA GLY A 129 -0.19 -1.10 17.92
C GLY A 129 -1.00 -2.15 17.16
N ALA A 130 -1.32 -1.93 15.89
CA ALA A 130 -1.94 -2.95 15.05
C ALA A 130 -0.99 -4.15 14.87
N ALA A 131 -1.57 -5.35 14.77
CA ALA A 131 -0.80 -6.54 14.45
C ALA A 131 -0.13 -6.40 13.08
N CYS A 132 1.13 -6.84 13.01
CA CYS A 132 1.91 -6.86 11.78
C CYS A 132 2.54 -8.25 11.63
N GLN A 133 2.43 -8.80 10.41
CA GLN A 133 3.05 -10.06 10.01
C GLN A 133 3.95 -9.82 8.80
N ILE A 134 5.12 -10.44 8.82
CA ILE A 134 6.08 -10.42 7.73
C ILE A 134 6.44 -11.84 7.31
N GLU A 135 6.86 -12.03 6.07
CA GLU A 135 7.28 -13.35 5.58
C GLU A 135 8.51 -13.89 6.31
N SER A 136 8.50 -15.20 6.48
CA SER A 136 9.64 -16.01 6.95
C SER A 136 9.65 -17.30 6.14
N GLY A 137 10.24 -17.26 4.95
CA GLY A 137 10.11 -18.30 3.95
C GLY A 137 8.65 -18.50 3.52
N ALA A 138 8.16 -19.74 3.55
CA ALA A 138 6.76 -20.06 3.20
C ALA A 138 5.75 -19.67 4.30
N SER A 139 6.20 -19.32 5.50
CA SER A 139 5.37 -18.92 6.64
C SER A 139 5.42 -17.42 6.89
N THR A 140 4.78 -16.96 7.96
CA THR A 140 4.87 -15.58 8.47
C THR A 140 5.22 -15.56 9.95
N VAL A 141 5.86 -14.49 10.37
CA VAL A 141 6.16 -14.18 11.78
C VAL A 141 5.69 -12.77 12.12
N ALA A 142 5.56 -12.48 13.42
CA ALA A 142 5.25 -11.12 13.85
C ALA A 142 6.39 -10.16 13.46
N CYS A 143 6.07 -8.95 12.99
CA CYS A 143 7.06 -7.96 12.58
C CYS A 143 8.03 -7.57 13.70
N SER A 144 7.64 -7.72 14.98
CA SER A 144 8.53 -7.51 16.13
C SER A 144 9.75 -8.46 16.16
N ASN A 145 9.70 -9.55 15.41
CA ASN A 145 10.79 -10.52 15.29
C ASN A 145 11.68 -10.26 14.07
N ASP A 146 11.33 -9.27 13.25
CA ASP A 146 12.14 -8.85 12.12
C ASP A 146 13.13 -7.77 12.56
N ALA A 147 14.43 -8.02 12.38
CA ALA A 147 15.49 -7.08 12.73
C ALA A 147 15.37 -5.76 11.93
N ALA A 148 14.87 -5.81 10.71
CA ALA A 148 14.61 -4.60 9.91
C ALA A 148 13.42 -3.81 10.46
N ALA A 149 12.32 -4.46 10.83
CA ALA A 149 11.15 -3.81 11.40
C ALA A 149 11.43 -3.17 12.77
N THR A 150 12.34 -3.75 13.57
CA THR A 150 12.73 -3.18 14.88
C THR A 150 13.64 -1.97 14.76
N GLN A 151 14.27 -1.75 13.62
CA GLN A 151 15.14 -0.59 13.38
C GLN A 151 14.39 0.66 12.92
N LEU A 152 13.06 0.60 12.81
CA LEU A 152 12.27 1.70 12.30
C LEU A 152 11.62 2.52 13.41
N PRO A 153 12.32 3.56 13.89
CA PRO A 153 11.67 4.58 14.72
C PRO A 153 10.62 5.38 13.93
N ASN A 154 10.46 5.15 12.63
CA ASN A 154 9.69 5.98 11.71
C ASN A 154 8.41 5.32 11.14
N TYR A 155 8.08 4.12 11.59
CA TYR A 155 6.77 3.52 11.34
C TYR A 155 5.73 4.22 12.24
N VAL A 156 5.64 5.53 12.08
CA VAL A 156 4.71 6.36 12.83
C VAL A 156 3.44 6.43 12.00
N PRO A 157 2.30 5.94 12.52
CA PRO A 157 1.00 6.25 11.96
C PRO A 157 0.91 7.75 11.76
N SER A 158 0.23 8.20 10.72
CA SER A 158 -0.02 9.62 10.54
C SER A 158 -0.51 10.22 11.86
N ASP A 159 0.14 11.28 12.35
CA ASP A 159 -0.29 11.98 13.57
C ASP A 159 -1.73 12.52 13.43
N THR A 160 -2.17 12.72 12.18
CA THR A 160 -3.51 13.19 11.85
C THR A 160 -4.56 12.07 11.94
N TYR A 161 -4.17 10.80 11.69
CA TYR A 161 -5.09 9.64 11.68
C TYR A 161 -4.50 8.45 12.46
N PRO A 162 -4.31 8.57 13.78
CA PRO A 162 -3.59 7.56 14.56
C PRO A 162 -4.34 6.24 14.75
N ASN A 163 -5.61 6.15 14.36
CA ASN A 163 -6.47 5.00 14.65
C ASN A 163 -7.48 4.68 13.56
N VAL A 164 -7.06 4.58 12.30
CA VAL A 164 -7.93 4.17 11.17
C VAL A 164 -8.11 2.65 11.21
N SER A 165 -9.08 2.17 11.97
CA SER A 165 -9.27 0.73 12.22
C SER A 165 -9.89 -0.04 11.05
N ASN A 166 -10.55 0.66 10.13
CA ASN A 166 -11.16 0.09 8.92
C ASN A 166 -10.24 0.14 7.69
N PHE A 167 -8.93 0.24 7.90
CA PHE A 167 -7.87 0.10 6.90
C PHE A 167 -7.03 -1.14 7.17
N HIS A 168 -6.56 -1.79 6.11
CA HIS A 168 -5.56 -2.83 6.18
C HIS A 168 -4.69 -2.80 4.92
N ARG A 169 -3.40 -3.15 5.07
CA ARG A 169 -2.45 -3.20 3.97
C ARG A 169 -1.85 -4.59 3.82
N VAL A 170 -1.66 -5.00 2.58
CA VAL A 170 -0.87 -6.18 2.23
C VAL A 170 0.18 -5.77 1.20
N VAL A 171 1.45 -5.87 1.58
CA VAL A 171 2.57 -5.80 0.65
C VAL A 171 2.74 -7.17 0.03
N VAL A 172 2.75 -7.24 -1.30
CA VAL A 172 2.93 -8.51 -2.00
C VAL A 172 4.41 -8.87 -2.12
N HIS A 173 4.72 -10.14 -2.02
CA HIS A 173 6.06 -10.64 -2.29
C HIS A 173 6.48 -10.28 -3.72
N GLY A 174 7.73 -9.88 -3.88
CA GLY A 174 8.25 -9.40 -5.15
C GLY A 174 8.81 -10.50 -6.06
N SER A 175 9.66 -10.09 -7.00
CA SER A 175 10.25 -10.95 -8.03
C SER A 175 11.47 -11.77 -7.53
N THR A 176 11.55 -12.03 -6.25
CA THR A 176 12.61 -12.86 -5.63
C THR A 176 12.17 -14.31 -5.50
N LEU A 177 13.11 -15.22 -5.18
CA LEU A 177 12.77 -16.62 -4.93
C LEU A 177 12.46 -16.86 -3.43
N PRO A 178 11.47 -17.73 -3.11
CA PRO A 178 10.64 -18.50 -4.06
C PRO A 178 9.57 -17.64 -4.72
N MET A 179 9.30 -17.88 -5.98
CA MET A 179 8.21 -17.18 -6.69
C MET A 179 6.88 -17.50 -6.04
N GLU A 180 6.04 -16.47 -5.88
CA GLU A 180 4.68 -16.63 -5.36
C GLU A 180 3.73 -15.58 -5.94
N TRP A 181 2.45 -15.81 -5.76
CA TRP A 181 1.41 -14.80 -5.97
C TRP A 181 0.45 -14.77 -4.80
N LEU A 182 -0.29 -13.67 -4.69
CA LEU A 182 -1.32 -13.52 -3.69
C LEU A 182 -2.70 -13.85 -4.30
N ARG A 183 -3.43 -14.76 -3.66
CA ARG A 183 -4.83 -15.04 -3.99
C ARG A 183 -5.72 -14.24 -3.05
N LEU A 184 -6.50 -13.32 -3.60
CA LEU A 184 -7.58 -12.64 -2.88
C LEU A 184 -8.89 -13.41 -3.07
N THR A 185 -9.61 -13.62 -1.98
CA THR A 185 -10.98 -14.13 -1.98
C THR A 185 -11.89 -13.09 -1.34
N ILE A 186 -13.03 -12.82 -1.97
CA ILE A 186 -14.07 -11.94 -1.46
C ILE A 186 -15.26 -12.79 -1.07
N THR A 187 -15.71 -12.62 0.16
CA THR A 187 -16.94 -13.27 0.67
C THR A 187 -17.94 -12.21 1.05
N PRO A 188 -18.91 -11.87 0.16
CA PRO A 188 -19.91 -10.84 0.45
C PRO A 188 -20.67 -11.16 1.74
N GLY A 189 -20.87 -10.16 2.58
CA GLY A 189 -21.52 -10.30 3.89
C GLY A 189 -20.60 -10.77 5.02
N ALA A 190 -19.38 -11.21 4.72
CA ALA A 190 -18.40 -11.50 5.78
C ALA A 190 -17.88 -10.20 6.41
N ASN A 191 -17.57 -10.27 7.69
CA ASN A 191 -16.98 -9.15 8.45
C ASN A 191 -15.90 -9.69 9.39
N ALA A 192 -14.81 -10.17 8.79
CA ALA A 192 -13.67 -10.67 9.55
C ALA A 192 -12.97 -9.53 10.29
N SER A 193 -12.58 -9.77 11.53
CA SER A 193 -11.66 -8.88 12.24
C SER A 193 -10.32 -8.79 11.51
N ALA A 194 -9.65 -7.66 11.62
CA ALA A 194 -8.33 -7.48 11.02
C ALA A 194 -7.35 -8.52 11.58
N GLY A 195 -6.79 -9.32 10.70
CA GLY A 195 -5.86 -10.39 10.99
C GLY A 195 -4.77 -10.49 9.94
N SER A 196 -3.92 -11.50 10.04
CA SER A 196 -2.79 -11.70 9.12
C SER A 196 -3.20 -12.09 7.69
N THR A 197 -4.39 -12.64 7.51
CA THR A 197 -4.89 -13.16 6.23
C THR A 197 -6.39 -12.87 6.00
N ALA A 198 -7.01 -12.02 6.82
CA ALA A 198 -8.41 -11.69 6.71
C ALA A 198 -8.71 -10.27 7.22
N PHE A 199 -9.66 -9.60 6.58
CA PHE A 199 -10.13 -8.27 6.97
C PHE A 199 -11.47 -7.94 6.28
N GLY A 200 -12.54 -7.69 7.06
CA GLY A 200 -13.87 -7.44 6.48
C GLY A 200 -14.34 -8.58 5.56
N PRO A 201 -14.72 -8.29 4.31
CA PRO A 201 -15.11 -9.32 3.34
C PRO A 201 -13.93 -10.01 2.66
N PHE A 202 -12.70 -9.63 2.98
CA PHE A 202 -11.47 -10.06 2.31
C PHE A 202 -10.77 -11.17 3.07
N THR A 203 -10.30 -12.18 2.33
CA THR A 203 -9.28 -13.13 2.80
C THR A 203 -8.23 -13.27 1.72
N TRP A 204 -6.98 -13.51 2.10
CA TRP A 204 -5.89 -13.70 1.15
C TRP A 204 -4.95 -14.81 1.57
N GLN A 205 -4.28 -15.36 0.58
CA GLN A 205 -3.33 -16.46 0.74
C GLN A 205 -2.13 -16.24 -0.17
N ARG A 206 -0.93 -16.42 0.38
CA ARG A 206 0.30 -16.58 -0.39
C ARG A 206 0.27 -17.95 -1.06
N VAL A 207 0.48 -17.99 -2.36
CA VAL A 207 0.48 -19.22 -3.15
C VAL A 207 1.83 -19.37 -3.81
N GLN A 208 2.57 -20.39 -3.39
CA GLN A 208 3.84 -20.77 -4.02
C GLN A 208 3.57 -21.91 -5.00
N PRO A 209 4.09 -21.82 -6.24
CA PRO A 209 3.98 -22.93 -7.18
C PRO A 209 4.74 -24.14 -6.63
N SER A 210 4.13 -25.31 -6.74
CA SER A 210 4.88 -26.55 -6.59
C SER A 210 5.85 -26.62 -7.78
N LEU A 211 7.12 -26.39 -7.56
CA LEU A 211 8.12 -26.67 -8.57
C LEU A 211 8.19 -28.19 -8.78
N PRO A 212 8.20 -28.66 -10.03
CA PRO A 212 8.30 -30.07 -10.35
C PRO A 212 9.61 -30.71 -9.90
#